data_5bb5c267359af3a92824ee359eee1c0c
#
_entry.id   5bb5c267359af3a92824ee359eee1c0c
#
_cell.length_a   1.000
_cell.length_b   1.000
_cell.length_c   1.000
_cell.angle_alpha   90.00
_cell.angle_beta   90.00
_cell.angle_gamma   90.00
#
_symmetry.space_group_name_H-M   'P 1'
#
loop_
_entity.id
_entity.type
_entity.pdbx_description
1 polymer ?
#
loop_
_entity_poly.entity_id
_entity_poly.type
_entity_poly.pdbx_seq_one_letter_code
_entity_poly.pdbx_strand_id
1 'polypeptide(L)'
;MVNILEVHETNMMIEQEKLDVRTITLGISLLDCCDCDLDALNQKIYSKITRLAKNLVSTGREIELEYGIPIVNTRISVTPIALVAGPACRSSDDFVSVAKILDKAARDTGVNFLGGYSAIVSKGMTPADENLIHSIPMALASTERVCSSVNIGSTKTGINMDAVKLMGVIVKETAEATKDNNSLGCAKLVILCNAPDDNPFMAGAFHGVSEADAVINVGVSGPGVIKHALEGVRGENFEVLCETVKKTAFKVTRVGQLVAQVASERLGIPFGIIDLSLAPTPSVGDSVAEILEEMGLESVGAPGTTAALALLTDQVKKGGVMASLFVGGLSGAFIPVSEDQGMIDAVIRGALTLEKLEAMTCVCSVGLDMIAIPGSTSASTISGIIADEAAIGMINQKTTAVRLIPVIGKDVGDMVEFGGLLGHAPIQQVNKFSCSDFINRGGRIPAPIHSFRN
;
A
#
# COMPACT_ATOMS: atom_id res chain seq x y z
N MET A 1 30.92 12.84 -18.94
CA MET A 1 31.14 11.79 -19.97
C MET A 1 30.33 10.60 -19.48
N VAL A 2 29.31 10.18 -20.24
CA VAL A 2 28.48 9.04 -19.85
C VAL A 2 29.32 7.77 -19.95
N ASN A 3 29.37 6.98 -18.87
CA ASN A 3 30.11 5.73 -18.84
C ASN A 3 29.27 4.64 -19.54
N ILE A 4 29.79 4.07 -20.62
CA ILE A 4 29.11 3.02 -21.40
C ILE A 4 28.73 1.81 -20.51
N LEU A 5 29.54 1.48 -19.51
CA LEU A 5 29.24 0.40 -18.58
C LEU A 5 28.03 0.70 -17.69
N GLU A 6 27.87 1.96 -17.26
CA GLU A 6 26.70 2.39 -16.47
C GLU A 6 25.41 2.39 -17.30
N VAL A 7 25.50 2.76 -18.60
CA VAL A 7 24.37 2.66 -19.54
C VAL A 7 23.96 1.21 -19.74
N HIS A 8 24.95 0.32 -19.95
CA HIS A 8 24.69 -1.10 -20.12
C HIS A 8 24.06 -1.71 -18.86
N GLU A 9 24.57 -1.39 -17.68
CA GLU A 9 24.03 -1.83 -16.40
C GLU A 9 22.57 -1.36 -16.23
N THR A 10 22.26 -0.10 -16.51
CA THR A 10 20.89 0.43 -16.42
C THR A 10 19.95 -0.31 -17.38
N ASN A 11 20.37 -0.57 -18.61
CA ASN A 11 19.57 -1.32 -19.57
C ASN A 11 19.32 -2.76 -19.07
N MET A 12 20.31 -3.42 -18.49
CA MET A 12 20.15 -4.76 -17.91
C MET A 12 19.13 -4.75 -16.77
N MET A 13 19.21 -3.76 -15.87
CA MET A 13 18.27 -3.59 -14.77
C MET A 13 16.81 -3.47 -15.27
N ILE A 14 16.60 -2.75 -16.38
CA ILE A 14 15.26 -2.54 -16.94
C ILE A 14 14.79 -3.78 -17.71
N GLU A 15 15.57 -4.28 -18.67
CA GLU A 15 15.14 -5.31 -19.61
C GLU A 15 15.08 -6.71 -18.98
N GLN A 16 16.06 -7.04 -18.12
CA GLN A 16 16.21 -8.39 -17.59
C GLN A 16 15.84 -8.51 -16.11
N GLU A 17 16.12 -7.48 -15.29
CA GLU A 17 16.01 -7.52 -13.84
C GLU A 17 14.71 -6.86 -13.32
N LYS A 18 13.81 -6.47 -14.22
CA LYS A 18 12.46 -5.94 -13.89
C LYS A 18 12.45 -4.65 -13.06
N LEU A 19 13.43 -3.76 -13.26
CA LEU A 19 13.36 -2.41 -12.72
C LEU A 19 12.17 -1.67 -13.33
N ASP A 20 11.31 -1.14 -12.49
CA ASP A 20 10.20 -0.29 -12.93
C ASP A 20 9.98 0.94 -12.03
N VAL A 21 9.35 1.95 -12.60
CA VAL A 21 8.66 2.98 -11.84
C VAL A 21 7.25 2.49 -11.61
N ARG A 22 7.01 1.97 -10.40
CA ARG A 22 5.74 1.37 -10.04
C ARG A 22 4.58 2.36 -10.15
N THR A 23 4.82 3.63 -9.84
CA THR A 23 3.79 4.66 -9.97
C THR A 23 4.36 6.07 -10.01
N ILE A 24 3.72 6.94 -10.80
CA ILE A 24 3.75 8.38 -10.63
C ILE A 24 2.40 8.74 -9.99
N THR A 25 2.44 9.26 -8.76
CA THR A 25 1.23 9.62 -8.00
C THR A 25 1.15 11.13 -7.83
N LEU A 26 0.04 11.71 -8.28
CA LEU A 26 -0.29 13.12 -8.04
C LEU A 26 -1.12 13.23 -6.75
N GLY A 27 -0.51 13.80 -5.71
CA GLY A 27 -1.20 14.21 -4.50
C GLY A 27 -1.93 15.53 -4.72
N ILE A 28 -3.19 15.63 -4.29
CA ILE A 28 -4.03 16.82 -4.46
C ILE A 28 -4.75 17.13 -3.14
N SER A 29 -4.51 18.32 -2.59
CA SER A 29 -5.33 18.85 -1.50
C SER A 29 -6.73 19.20 -2.01
N LEU A 30 -7.76 18.72 -1.34
CA LEU A 30 -9.16 19.07 -1.63
C LEU A 30 -9.77 19.95 -0.55
N LEU A 31 -8.97 20.51 0.36
CA LEU A 31 -9.48 21.34 1.47
C LEU A 31 -10.22 22.59 0.99
N ASP A 32 -9.80 23.17 -0.13
CA ASP A 32 -10.46 24.32 -0.77
C ASP A 32 -11.76 23.96 -1.51
N CYS A 33 -12.02 22.65 -1.67
CA CYS A 33 -13.26 22.16 -2.28
C CYS A 33 -14.42 22.02 -1.28
N CYS A 34 -14.17 22.13 0.05
CA CYS A 34 -15.20 21.99 1.07
C CYS A 34 -16.41 22.90 0.76
N ASP A 35 -17.60 22.33 0.93
CA ASP A 35 -18.88 23.03 0.78
C ASP A 35 -19.93 22.39 1.71
N CYS A 36 -21.02 23.08 1.98
CA CYS A 36 -22.17 22.53 2.68
C CYS A 36 -23.24 21.97 1.72
N ASP A 37 -23.13 22.31 0.44
CA ASP A 37 -23.95 21.77 -0.64
C ASP A 37 -23.22 20.62 -1.34
N LEU A 38 -23.86 19.46 -1.44
CA LEU A 38 -23.25 18.23 -1.99
C LEU A 38 -22.94 18.36 -3.48
N ASP A 39 -23.79 19.02 -4.26
CA ASP A 39 -23.58 19.18 -5.70
C ASP A 39 -22.42 20.15 -5.97
N ALA A 40 -22.35 21.24 -5.20
CA ALA A 40 -21.25 22.19 -5.27
C ALA A 40 -19.92 21.54 -4.87
N LEU A 41 -19.90 20.75 -3.78
CA LEU A 41 -18.74 19.96 -3.36
C LEU A 41 -18.27 19.04 -4.49
N ASN A 42 -19.16 18.21 -5.03
CA ASN A 42 -18.88 17.26 -6.09
C ASN A 42 -18.32 17.94 -7.33
N GLN A 43 -18.89 19.09 -7.74
CA GLN A 43 -18.41 19.88 -8.88
C GLN A 43 -17.00 20.43 -8.65
N LYS A 44 -16.70 20.96 -7.46
CA LYS A 44 -15.37 21.46 -7.10
C LYS A 44 -14.33 20.37 -7.12
N ILE A 45 -14.61 19.22 -6.49
CA ILE A 45 -13.72 18.03 -6.47
C ILE A 45 -13.41 17.59 -7.89
N TYR A 46 -14.43 17.34 -8.70
CA TYR A 46 -14.27 16.91 -10.08
C TYR A 46 -13.43 17.90 -10.91
N SER A 47 -13.74 19.19 -10.82
CA SER A 47 -13.07 20.24 -11.59
C SER A 47 -11.60 20.38 -11.19
N LYS A 48 -11.27 20.30 -9.88
CA LYS A 48 -9.90 20.41 -9.40
C LYS A 48 -9.06 19.22 -9.84
N ILE A 49 -9.56 17.99 -9.66
CA ILE A 49 -8.85 16.77 -10.04
C ILE A 49 -8.60 16.74 -11.55
N THR A 50 -9.63 16.94 -12.36
CA THR A 50 -9.50 16.86 -13.82
C THR A 50 -8.60 17.97 -14.39
N ARG A 51 -8.58 19.14 -13.79
CA ARG A 51 -7.67 20.24 -14.17
C ARG A 51 -6.21 19.92 -13.87
N LEU A 52 -5.91 19.42 -12.66
CA LEU A 52 -4.53 19.16 -12.21
C LEU A 52 -3.95 17.89 -12.83
N ALA A 53 -4.76 16.86 -12.99
CA ALA A 53 -4.31 15.57 -13.54
C ALA A 53 -4.40 15.46 -15.07
N LYS A 54 -4.80 16.54 -15.77
CA LYS A 54 -5.05 16.54 -17.22
C LYS A 54 -3.95 15.89 -18.05
N ASN A 55 -2.71 16.16 -17.72
CA ASN A 55 -1.54 15.69 -18.48
C ASN A 55 -0.74 14.59 -17.76
N LEU A 56 -1.21 14.08 -16.61
CA LEU A 56 -0.45 13.12 -15.81
C LEU A 56 -0.11 11.84 -16.58
N VAL A 57 -1.11 11.24 -17.21
CA VAL A 57 -0.94 9.97 -17.96
C VAL A 57 -0.10 10.17 -19.21
N SER A 58 -0.32 11.25 -19.98
CA SER A 58 0.48 11.53 -21.18
C SER A 58 1.94 11.81 -20.83
N THR A 59 2.19 12.57 -19.76
CA THR A 59 3.55 12.83 -19.28
C THR A 59 4.25 11.54 -18.85
N GLY A 60 3.56 10.65 -18.14
CA GLY A 60 4.12 9.33 -17.79
C GLY A 60 4.56 8.55 -19.02
N ARG A 61 3.70 8.45 -20.04
CA ARG A 61 4.02 7.77 -21.30
C ARG A 61 5.17 8.40 -22.08
N GLU A 62 5.25 9.72 -22.09
CA GLU A 62 6.36 10.44 -22.74
C GLU A 62 7.69 10.15 -22.04
N ILE A 63 7.72 10.13 -20.70
CA ILE A 63 8.90 9.78 -19.91
C ILE A 63 9.32 8.33 -20.18
N GLU A 64 8.37 7.40 -20.18
CA GLU A 64 8.63 6.00 -20.51
C GLU A 64 9.26 5.84 -21.90
N LEU A 65 8.71 6.49 -22.91
CA LEU A 65 9.22 6.44 -24.28
C LEU A 65 10.62 7.09 -24.44
N GLU A 66 10.87 8.17 -23.71
CA GLU A 66 12.13 8.91 -23.82
C GLU A 66 13.29 8.23 -23.09
N TYR A 67 13.02 7.70 -21.88
CA TYR A 67 14.06 7.09 -21.03
C TYR A 67 14.10 5.56 -21.07
N GLY A 68 13.11 4.92 -21.70
CA GLY A 68 13.01 3.47 -21.75
C GLY A 68 12.67 2.82 -20.40
N ILE A 69 12.28 3.61 -19.37
CA ILE A 69 11.97 3.14 -18.03
C ILE A 69 10.47 2.86 -17.95
N PRO A 70 10.03 1.62 -17.70
CA PRO A 70 8.60 1.29 -17.59
C PRO A 70 7.92 2.07 -16.46
N ILE A 71 6.78 2.69 -16.75
CA ILE A 71 5.91 3.35 -15.77
C ILE A 71 4.60 2.56 -15.69
N VAL A 72 4.51 1.72 -14.66
CA VAL A 72 3.45 0.71 -14.56
C VAL A 72 2.10 1.32 -14.26
N ASN A 73 2.06 2.32 -13.38
CA ASN A 73 0.83 3.01 -13.00
C ASN A 73 0.99 4.52 -12.95
N THR A 74 -0.14 5.20 -13.18
CA THR A 74 -0.35 6.59 -12.77
C THR A 74 -1.50 6.63 -11.79
N ARG A 75 -1.36 7.39 -10.69
CA ARG A 75 -2.33 7.44 -9.59
C ARG A 75 -2.60 8.86 -9.15
N ILE A 76 -3.73 9.03 -8.47
CA ILE A 76 -4.07 10.24 -7.74
C ILE A 76 -4.28 9.86 -6.28
N SER A 77 -3.78 10.67 -5.35
CA SER A 77 -4.15 10.63 -3.94
C SER A 77 -4.75 11.97 -3.53
N VAL A 78 -5.86 11.93 -2.79
CA VAL A 78 -6.53 13.16 -2.35
C VAL A 78 -6.60 13.26 -0.83
N THR A 79 -6.85 14.44 -0.32
CA THR A 79 -7.13 14.65 1.11
C THR A 79 -8.23 13.69 1.58
N PRO A 80 -8.11 13.08 2.78
CA PRO A 80 -9.13 12.16 3.30
C PRO A 80 -10.54 12.74 3.18
N ILE A 81 -11.38 12.04 2.42
CA ILE A 81 -12.73 12.54 2.04
C ILE A 81 -13.64 12.77 3.25
N ALA A 82 -13.45 12.04 4.36
CA ALA A 82 -14.20 12.30 5.58
C ALA A 82 -14.03 13.73 6.08
N LEU A 83 -12.84 14.33 5.91
CA LEU A 83 -12.55 15.72 6.30
C LEU A 83 -13.16 16.73 5.32
N VAL A 84 -13.10 16.44 4.03
CA VAL A 84 -13.52 17.36 2.95
C VAL A 84 -15.04 17.37 2.79
N ALA A 85 -15.65 16.19 2.81
CA ALA A 85 -17.07 16.02 2.50
C ALA A 85 -17.99 16.03 3.74
N GLY A 86 -17.42 15.99 4.94
CA GLY A 86 -18.20 15.98 6.19
C GLY A 86 -19.24 17.09 6.32
N PRO A 87 -18.97 18.35 5.92
CA PRO A 87 -19.97 19.41 5.97
C PRO A 87 -21.18 19.20 5.05
N ALA A 88 -21.00 18.56 3.89
CA ALA A 88 -22.07 18.33 2.90
C ALA A 88 -22.80 16.99 3.09
N CYS A 89 -22.08 15.94 3.48
CA CYS A 89 -22.63 14.58 3.57
C CYS A 89 -23.35 14.35 4.90
N ARG A 90 -24.63 13.97 4.84
CA ARG A 90 -25.48 13.67 6.00
C ARG A 90 -25.70 12.18 6.21
N SER A 91 -25.43 11.36 5.20
CA SER A 91 -25.65 9.93 5.18
C SER A 91 -24.52 9.19 4.47
N SER A 92 -24.47 7.87 4.60
CA SER A 92 -23.55 7.02 3.86
C SER A 92 -23.79 7.10 2.34
N ASP A 93 -25.03 7.28 1.89
CA ASP A 93 -25.38 7.40 0.47
C ASP A 93 -24.78 8.68 -0.16
N ASP A 94 -24.73 9.78 0.61
CA ASP A 94 -24.07 11.02 0.14
C ASP A 94 -22.59 10.77 -0.11
N PHE A 95 -21.91 10.04 0.78
CA PHE A 95 -20.50 9.64 0.58
C PHE A 95 -20.33 8.71 -0.63
N VAL A 96 -21.24 7.77 -0.90
CA VAL A 96 -21.21 6.96 -2.13
C VAL A 96 -21.31 7.84 -3.37
N SER A 97 -22.09 8.92 -3.33
CA SER A 97 -22.15 9.90 -4.43
C SER A 97 -20.78 10.56 -4.67
N VAL A 98 -20.07 10.95 -3.60
CA VAL A 98 -18.70 11.48 -3.71
C VAL A 98 -17.74 10.45 -4.29
N ALA A 99 -17.81 9.17 -3.87
CA ALA A 99 -16.98 8.11 -4.44
C ALA A 99 -17.18 7.96 -5.95
N LYS A 100 -18.43 8.05 -6.44
CA LYS A 100 -18.73 8.00 -7.87
C LYS A 100 -18.16 9.20 -8.64
N ILE A 101 -18.11 10.37 -8.04
CA ILE A 101 -17.47 11.56 -8.64
C ILE A 101 -15.94 11.38 -8.72
N LEU A 102 -15.32 10.86 -7.66
CA LEU A 102 -13.89 10.51 -7.67
C LEU A 102 -13.57 9.50 -8.77
N ASP A 103 -14.39 8.44 -8.90
CA ASP A 103 -14.22 7.42 -9.94
C ASP A 103 -14.39 8.00 -11.35
N LYS A 104 -15.38 8.88 -11.54
CA LYS A 104 -15.55 9.60 -12.80
C LYS A 104 -14.34 10.46 -13.13
N ALA A 105 -13.81 11.22 -12.17
CA ALA A 105 -12.61 12.02 -12.37
C ALA A 105 -11.38 11.15 -12.72
N ALA A 106 -11.22 9.99 -12.05
CA ALA A 106 -10.15 9.04 -12.33
C ALA A 106 -10.27 8.42 -13.74
N ARG A 107 -11.49 8.11 -14.18
CA ARG A 107 -11.74 7.61 -15.56
C ARG A 107 -11.43 8.68 -16.62
N ASP A 108 -11.93 9.90 -16.41
CA ASP A 108 -11.78 11.00 -17.37
C ASP A 108 -10.32 11.47 -17.50
N THR A 109 -9.50 11.33 -16.45
CA THR A 109 -8.05 11.60 -16.48
C THR A 109 -7.21 10.40 -16.92
N GLY A 110 -7.80 9.19 -16.97
CA GLY A 110 -7.14 7.97 -17.42
C GLY A 110 -6.23 7.31 -16.38
N VAL A 111 -6.19 7.78 -15.13
CA VAL A 111 -5.34 7.19 -14.08
C VAL A 111 -5.84 5.80 -13.67
N ASN A 112 -4.94 4.94 -13.20
CA ASN A 112 -5.27 3.57 -12.82
C ASN A 112 -6.06 3.51 -11.50
N PHE A 113 -5.65 4.30 -10.49
CA PHE A 113 -6.27 4.32 -9.17
C PHE A 113 -6.36 5.74 -8.61
N LEU A 114 -7.36 5.96 -7.76
CA LEU A 114 -7.54 7.17 -6.96
C LEU A 114 -7.75 6.78 -5.50
N GLY A 115 -6.79 7.13 -4.64
CA GLY A 115 -6.84 6.96 -3.19
C GLY A 115 -7.30 8.23 -2.48
N GLY A 116 -7.70 8.07 -1.21
CA GLY A 116 -8.17 9.17 -0.37
C GLY A 116 -9.64 9.11 -0.01
N TYR A 117 -10.38 8.08 -0.47
CA TYR A 117 -11.70 7.79 0.09
C TYR A 117 -11.52 7.21 1.50
N SER A 118 -11.11 8.07 2.42
CA SER A 118 -10.45 7.67 3.67
C SER A 118 -10.98 8.43 4.88
N ALA A 119 -10.83 7.78 6.06
CA ALA A 119 -11.08 8.37 7.36
C ALA A 119 -9.87 8.17 8.29
N ILE A 120 -9.59 9.16 9.15
CA ILE A 120 -8.52 9.11 10.17
C ILE A 120 -9.20 9.09 11.54
N VAL A 121 -9.30 7.89 12.13
CA VAL A 121 -10.08 7.65 13.35
C VAL A 121 -9.23 7.11 14.52
N SER A 122 -7.93 7.34 14.48
CA SER A 122 -6.98 6.80 15.43
C SER A 122 -7.26 7.20 16.89
N LYS A 123 -7.98 8.28 17.13
CA LYS A 123 -8.33 8.76 18.48
C LYS A 123 -9.82 8.79 18.79
N GLY A 124 -10.66 8.87 17.79
CA GLY A 124 -12.11 8.92 17.87
C GLY A 124 -12.71 9.05 16.49
N MET A 125 -14.02 8.87 16.38
CA MET A 125 -14.77 9.02 15.13
C MET A 125 -15.75 10.19 15.23
N THR A 126 -15.84 10.97 14.19
CA THR A 126 -16.92 11.95 14.00
C THR A 126 -18.09 11.29 13.26
N PRO A 127 -19.30 11.89 13.27
CA PRO A 127 -20.40 11.38 12.44
C PRO A 127 -20.05 11.30 10.94
N ALA A 128 -19.19 12.18 10.44
CA ALA A 128 -18.72 12.14 9.06
C ALA A 128 -17.82 10.92 8.80
N ASP A 129 -16.90 10.60 9.73
CA ASP A 129 -16.06 9.40 9.64
C ASP A 129 -16.92 8.13 9.66
N GLU A 130 -17.90 8.04 10.56
CA GLU A 130 -18.82 6.89 10.65
C GLU A 130 -19.62 6.71 9.36
N ASN A 131 -20.21 7.79 8.82
CA ASN A 131 -20.94 7.73 7.56
C ASN A 131 -20.07 7.31 6.38
N LEU A 132 -18.83 7.82 6.29
CA LEU A 132 -17.88 7.39 5.25
C LEU A 132 -17.55 5.92 5.42
N ILE A 133 -17.19 5.46 6.63
CA ILE A 133 -16.81 4.07 6.88
C ILE A 133 -17.96 3.12 6.51
N HIS A 134 -19.19 3.42 6.91
CA HIS A 134 -20.36 2.63 6.53
C HIS A 134 -20.69 2.66 5.04
N SER A 135 -20.23 3.67 4.31
CA SER A 135 -20.42 3.76 2.86
C SER A 135 -19.42 2.89 2.06
N ILE A 136 -18.28 2.48 2.67
CA ILE A 136 -17.18 1.78 1.98
C ILE A 136 -17.65 0.56 1.18
N PRO A 137 -18.47 -0.36 1.71
CA PRO A 137 -18.89 -1.54 0.94
C PRO A 137 -19.56 -1.16 -0.38
N MET A 138 -20.51 -0.23 -0.35
CA MET A 138 -21.25 0.20 -1.53
C MET A 138 -20.40 1.09 -2.45
N ALA A 139 -19.55 1.94 -1.88
CA ALA A 139 -18.63 2.78 -2.65
C ALA A 139 -17.67 1.91 -3.48
N LEU A 140 -17.03 0.91 -2.87
CA LEU A 140 -16.08 0.03 -3.55
C LEU A 140 -16.74 -0.97 -4.52
N ALA A 141 -17.99 -1.35 -4.25
CA ALA A 141 -18.78 -2.18 -5.18
C ALA A 141 -19.26 -1.40 -6.42
N SER A 142 -19.51 -0.08 -6.29
CA SER A 142 -20.05 0.75 -7.36
C SER A 142 -19.00 1.58 -8.12
N THR A 143 -17.71 1.44 -7.80
CA THR A 143 -16.59 2.15 -8.43
C THR A 143 -15.48 1.19 -8.85
N GLU A 144 -14.75 1.54 -9.91
CA GLU A 144 -13.66 0.73 -10.43
C GLU A 144 -12.29 1.13 -9.87
N ARG A 145 -12.01 2.44 -9.82
CA ARG A 145 -10.66 3.01 -9.58
C ARG A 145 -10.49 3.61 -8.19
N VAL A 146 -11.56 3.80 -7.45
CA VAL A 146 -11.51 4.37 -6.10
C VAL A 146 -11.00 3.34 -5.11
N CYS A 147 -10.04 3.78 -4.30
CA CYS A 147 -9.47 3.00 -3.19
C CYS A 147 -9.74 3.71 -1.86
N SER A 148 -9.90 2.92 -0.81
CA SER A 148 -10.25 3.40 0.52
C SER A 148 -9.24 2.97 1.57
N SER A 149 -9.07 3.79 2.60
CA SER A 149 -8.32 3.41 3.79
C SER A 149 -8.92 4.02 5.06
N VAL A 150 -8.69 3.32 6.17
CA VAL A 150 -9.08 3.82 7.50
C VAL A 150 -7.89 3.69 8.45
N ASN A 151 -7.39 4.82 8.96
CA ASN A 151 -6.31 4.85 9.93
C ASN A 151 -6.86 4.76 11.36
N ILE A 152 -6.75 3.57 11.98
CA ILE A 152 -7.42 3.24 13.25
C ILE A 152 -6.51 3.40 14.48
N GLY A 153 -5.25 3.70 14.30
CA GLY A 153 -4.29 3.78 15.40
C GLY A 153 -3.01 4.51 15.05
N SER A 154 -2.28 4.88 16.06
CA SER A 154 -0.91 5.36 15.93
C SER A 154 -0.14 5.18 17.22
N THR A 155 1.20 5.24 17.12
CA THR A 155 2.08 5.24 18.31
C THR A 155 1.73 6.37 19.30
N LYS A 156 1.26 7.52 18.80
CA LYS A 156 0.92 8.68 19.65
C LYS A 156 -0.47 8.58 20.30
N THR A 157 -1.41 7.89 19.64
CA THR A 157 -2.81 7.89 20.07
C THR A 157 -3.26 6.56 20.67
N GLY A 158 -2.52 5.47 20.46
CA GLY A 158 -2.95 4.12 20.75
C GLY A 158 -3.84 3.58 19.63
N ILE A 159 -4.64 2.57 19.91
CA ILE A 159 -5.52 1.89 18.97
C ILE A 159 -6.98 2.16 19.35
N ASN A 160 -7.77 2.61 18.40
CA ASN A 160 -9.22 2.77 18.54
C ASN A 160 -9.91 1.42 18.30
N MET A 161 -10.25 0.71 19.40
CA MET A 161 -10.83 -0.63 19.32
C MET A 161 -12.29 -0.62 18.83
N ASP A 162 -13.00 0.49 18.96
CA ASP A 162 -14.34 0.65 18.38
C ASP A 162 -14.24 0.69 16.85
N ALA A 163 -13.25 1.43 16.31
CA ALA A 163 -12.96 1.43 14.89
C ALA A 163 -12.45 0.05 14.40
N VAL A 164 -11.60 -0.63 15.16
CA VAL A 164 -11.14 -1.99 14.84
C VAL A 164 -12.32 -2.95 14.70
N LYS A 165 -13.25 -2.91 15.67
CA LYS A 165 -14.45 -3.74 15.63
C LYS A 165 -15.32 -3.42 14.42
N LEU A 166 -15.52 -2.14 14.12
CA LEU A 166 -16.28 -1.69 12.97
C LEU A 166 -15.63 -2.17 11.67
N MET A 167 -14.31 -2.02 11.53
CA MET A 167 -13.60 -2.40 10.30
C MET A 167 -13.69 -3.89 9.99
N GLY A 168 -13.72 -4.78 10.99
CA GLY A 168 -13.97 -6.21 10.74
C GLY A 168 -15.34 -6.46 10.10
N VAL A 169 -16.36 -5.71 10.51
CA VAL A 169 -17.71 -5.76 9.89
C VAL A 169 -17.64 -5.21 8.46
N ILE A 170 -17.04 -4.04 8.26
CA ILE A 170 -16.93 -3.38 6.94
C ILE A 170 -16.17 -4.25 5.93
N VAL A 171 -15.08 -4.92 6.32
CA VAL A 171 -14.37 -5.88 5.45
C VAL A 171 -15.30 -7.01 5.03
N LYS A 172 -16.07 -7.58 5.97
CA LYS A 172 -17.05 -8.63 5.67
C LYS A 172 -18.14 -8.17 4.69
N GLU A 173 -18.72 -7.00 4.95
CA GLU A 173 -19.74 -6.40 4.09
C GLU A 173 -19.18 -6.04 2.70
N THR A 174 -17.95 -5.56 2.63
CA THR A 174 -17.27 -5.28 1.35
C THR A 174 -17.05 -6.57 0.56
N ALA A 175 -16.62 -7.65 1.23
CA ALA A 175 -16.46 -8.95 0.61
C ALA A 175 -17.78 -9.47 0.04
N GLU A 176 -18.87 -9.37 0.79
CA GLU A 176 -20.21 -9.80 0.34
C GLU A 176 -20.72 -8.91 -0.81
N ALA A 177 -20.55 -7.59 -0.73
CA ALA A 177 -20.99 -6.65 -1.76
C ALA A 177 -20.25 -6.84 -3.10
N THR A 178 -19.07 -7.48 -3.08
CA THR A 178 -18.25 -7.72 -4.28
C THR A 178 -17.97 -9.20 -4.54
N LYS A 179 -18.79 -10.11 -3.99
CA LYS A 179 -18.61 -11.56 -4.08
C LYS A 179 -18.60 -12.09 -5.52
N ASP A 180 -19.38 -11.50 -6.41
CA ASP A 180 -19.46 -11.90 -7.82
C ASP A 180 -18.16 -11.60 -8.59
N ASN A 181 -17.27 -10.81 -7.99
CA ASN A 181 -15.93 -10.50 -8.50
C ASN A 181 -14.85 -10.91 -7.46
N ASN A 182 -14.91 -12.13 -6.94
CA ASN A 182 -13.93 -12.70 -6.01
C ASN A 182 -13.63 -11.82 -4.78
N SER A 183 -14.62 -11.08 -4.28
CA SER A 183 -14.47 -10.13 -3.15
C SER A 183 -13.42 -9.05 -3.40
N LEU A 184 -13.18 -8.66 -4.66
CA LEU A 184 -12.13 -7.72 -5.10
C LEU A 184 -12.25 -6.33 -4.44
N GLY A 185 -13.43 -5.94 -3.96
CA GLY A 185 -13.58 -4.70 -3.18
C GLY A 185 -12.63 -4.63 -1.99
N CYS A 186 -12.36 -5.76 -1.33
CA CYS A 186 -11.44 -5.84 -0.21
C CYS A 186 -9.98 -5.57 -0.62
N ALA A 187 -9.58 -5.86 -1.87
CA ALA A 187 -8.25 -5.52 -2.38
C ALA A 187 -8.05 -3.98 -2.54
N LYS A 188 -9.15 -3.22 -2.57
CA LYS A 188 -9.15 -1.75 -2.64
C LYS A 188 -9.35 -1.08 -1.26
N LEU A 189 -9.39 -1.84 -0.17
CA LEU A 189 -9.59 -1.38 1.20
C LEU A 189 -8.38 -1.71 2.07
N VAL A 190 -7.79 -0.70 2.69
CA VAL A 190 -6.63 -0.87 3.57
C VAL A 190 -6.93 -0.28 4.94
N ILE A 191 -6.69 -1.06 6.00
CA ILE A 191 -6.76 -0.59 7.39
C ILE A 191 -5.34 -0.29 7.86
N LEU A 192 -5.11 0.92 8.37
CA LEU A 192 -3.79 1.44 8.68
C LEU A 192 -3.61 1.75 10.17
N CYS A 193 -2.38 1.58 10.64
CA CYS A 193 -1.85 2.18 11.85
C CYS A 193 -0.57 2.95 11.51
N ASN A 194 -0.39 4.17 12.04
CA ASN A 194 0.71 5.07 11.67
C ASN A 194 0.79 5.35 10.16
N ALA A 195 -0.34 5.63 9.50
CA ALA A 195 -0.36 5.93 8.07
C ALA A 195 0.52 7.15 7.75
N PRO A 196 1.42 7.09 6.75
CA PRO A 196 2.16 8.26 6.29
C PRO A 196 1.28 9.13 5.39
N ASP A 197 1.54 10.44 5.41
CA ASP A 197 0.79 11.44 4.66
C ASP A 197 1.17 11.51 3.17
N ASP A 198 2.29 10.92 2.79
CA ASP A 198 2.96 11.05 1.48
C ASP A 198 3.08 9.71 0.71
N ASN A 199 2.26 8.73 1.01
CA ASN A 199 2.36 7.38 0.45
C ASN A 199 1.89 7.30 -1.02
N PRO A 200 2.77 7.01 -2.01
CA PRO A 200 2.38 6.89 -3.41
C PRO A 200 1.95 5.46 -3.82
N PHE A 201 2.23 4.44 -3.02
CA PHE A 201 2.20 3.04 -3.45
C PHE A 201 0.87 2.34 -3.21
N MET A 202 0.34 2.41 -2.00
CA MET A 202 -0.78 1.57 -1.62
C MET A 202 -2.11 2.02 -2.22
N ALA A 203 -3.01 1.06 -2.43
CA ALA A 203 -4.39 1.32 -2.84
C ALA A 203 -5.11 2.30 -1.88
N GLY A 204 -4.76 2.28 -0.59
CA GLY A 204 -5.33 3.17 0.42
C GLY A 204 -4.56 4.45 0.68
N ALA A 205 -3.66 4.85 -0.20
CA ALA A 205 -2.94 6.12 -0.08
C ALA A 205 -3.89 7.33 -0.01
N PHE A 206 -3.49 8.36 0.71
CA PHE A 206 -4.16 9.65 0.74
C PHE A 206 -3.13 10.78 0.77
N HIS A 207 -3.60 12.00 0.48
CA HIS A 207 -2.79 13.21 0.55
C HIS A 207 -3.00 13.88 1.90
N GLY A 208 -1.94 14.00 2.70
CA GLY A 208 -2.01 14.54 4.06
C GLY A 208 -2.43 16.01 4.10
N VAL A 209 -3.02 16.41 5.22
CA VAL A 209 -3.51 17.80 5.40
C VAL A 209 -2.40 18.84 5.52
N SER A 210 -1.17 18.41 5.82
CA SER A 210 0.01 19.28 5.91
C SER A 210 0.83 19.32 4.62
N GLU A 211 0.44 18.57 3.60
CA GLU A 211 1.07 18.55 2.30
C GLU A 211 0.75 19.79 1.45
N ALA A 212 1.52 20.02 0.39
CA ALA A 212 1.27 21.11 -0.55
C ALA A 212 -0.08 20.96 -1.29
N ASP A 213 -0.55 22.01 -1.96
CA ASP A 213 -1.81 21.96 -2.72
C ASP A 213 -1.84 20.89 -3.80
N ALA A 214 -0.68 20.67 -4.43
CA ALA A 214 -0.43 19.54 -5.32
C ALA A 214 1.05 19.11 -5.25
N VAL A 215 1.33 17.81 -5.35
CA VAL A 215 2.69 17.28 -5.28
C VAL A 215 2.82 16.01 -6.14
N ILE A 216 3.98 15.79 -6.75
CA ILE A 216 4.31 14.55 -7.46
C ILE A 216 5.14 13.67 -6.54
N ASN A 217 4.64 12.48 -6.24
CA ASN A 217 5.35 11.42 -5.54
C ASN A 217 5.60 10.24 -6.49
N VAL A 218 6.77 9.64 -6.41
CA VAL A 218 7.14 8.51 -7.29
C VAL A 218 7.46 7.29 -6.46
N GLY A 219 6.85 6.18 -6.82
CA GLY A 219 7.19 4.87 -6.29
C GLY A 219 8.04 4.10 -7.28
N VAL A 220 9.19 3.62 -6.84
CA VAL A 220 10.11 2.81 -7.64
C VAL A 220 10.32 1.45 -6.99
N SER A 221 10.40 0.41 -7.82
CA SER A 221 10.53 -0.97 -7.39
C SER A 221 11.57 -1.72 -8.22
N GLY A 222 12.05 -2.82 -7.70
CA GLY A 222 13.03 -3.67 -8.38
C GLY A 222 13.47 -4.84 -7.49
N PRO A 223 12.56 -5.71 -7.02
CA PRO A 223 12.94 -6.95 -6.34
C PRO A 223 13.90 -7.79 -7.18
N GLY A 224 13.64 -7.93 -8.48
CA GLY A 224 14.49 -8.67 -9.41
C GLY A 224 15.91 -8.12 -9.50
N VAL A 225 16.08 -6.79 -9.42
CA VAL A 225 17.42 -6.15 -9.42
C VAL A 225 18.21 -6.52 -8.17
N ILE A 226 17.57 -6.49 -7.00
CA ILE A 226 18.21 -6.89 -5.73
C ILE A 226 18.53 -8.38 -5.75
N LYS A 227 17.60 -9.23 -6.22
CA LYS A 227 17.82 -10.68 -6.34
C LYS A 227 19.03 -10.97 -7.21
N HIS A 228 19.09 -10.43 -8.42
CA HIS A 228 20.20 -10.65 -9.35
C HIS A 228 21.54 -10.20 -8.76
N ALA A 229 21.57 -9.06 -8.08
CA ALA A 229 22.78 -8.59 -7.40
C ALA A 229 23.25 -9.58 -6.31
N LEU A 230 22.32 -10.22 -5.57
CA LEU A 230 22.65 -11.20 -4.54
C LEU A 230 23.14 -12.54 -5.12
N GLU A 231 22.65 -12.95 -6.28
CA GLU A 231 23.17 -14.14 -7.00
C GLU A 231 24.69 -14.07 -7.22
N GLY A 232 25.20 -12.84 -7.48
CA GLY A 232 26.62 -12.61 -7.67
C GLY A 232 27.48 -12.72 -6.41
N VAL A 233 26.88 -12.79 -5.22
CA VAL A 233 27.56 -12.84 -3.93
C VAL A 233 27.12 -14.04 -3.06
N ARG A 234 26.62 -15.10 -3.68
CA ARG A 234 26.24 -16.34 -2.99
C ARG A 234 27.39 -16.91 -2.18
N GLY A 235 27.13 -17.25 -0.92
CA GLY A 235 28.12 -17.82 -0.02
C GLY A 235 29.03 -16.80 0.66
N GLU A 236 28.93 -15.52 0.31
CA GLU A 236 29.61 -14.44 1.01
C GLU A 236 28.97 -14.16 2.38
N ASN A 237 29.69 -13.46 3.24
CA ASN A 237 29.21 -13.09 4.57
C ASN A 237 28.15 -11.96 4.51
N PHE A 238 27.47 -11.72 5.65
CA PHE A 238 26.41 -10.69 5.73
C PHE A 238 26.90 -9.27 5.50
N GLU A 239 28.18 -8.95 5.71
CA GLU A 239 28.71 -7.61 5.42
C GLU A 239 28.69 -7.34 3.91
N VAL A 240 29.10 -8.32 3.10
CA VAL A 240 29.05 -8.25 1.65
C VAL A 240 27.61 -8.18 1.16
N LEU A 241 26.71 -9.00 1.71
CA LEU A 241 25.28 -8.93 1.39
C LEU A 241 24.71 -7.53 1.65
N CYS A 242 24.94 -6.97 2.84
CA CYS A 242 24.47 -5.63 3.23
C CYS A 242 24.95 -4.55 2.25
N GLU A 243 26.23 -4.56 1.92
CA GLU A 243 26.79 -3.59 0.99
C GLU A 243 26.22 -3.74 -0.43
N THR A 244 25.98 -4.98 -0.87
CA THR A 244 25.37 -5.27 -2.18
C THR A 244 23.95 -4.73 -2.25
N VAL A 245 23.09 -5.07 -1.29
CA VAL A 245 21.71 -4.57 -1.23
C VAL A 245 21.68 -3.03 -1.19
N LYS A 246 22.49 -2.43 -0.33
CA LYS A 246 22.55 -0.98 -0.18
C LYS A 246 22.98 -0.26 -1.47
N LYS A 247 24.02 -0.75 -2.15
CA LYS A 247 24.49 -0.19 -3.40
C LYS A 247 23.46 -0.32 -4.53
N THR A 248 22.77 -1.46 -4.58
CA THR A 248 21.74 -1.70 -5.59
C THR A 248 20.53 -0.80 -5.34
N ALA A 249 20.05 -0.71 -4.09
CA ALA A 249 18.99 0.19 -3.69
C ALA A 249 19.30 1.66 -4.01
N PHE A 250 20.54 2.08 -3.82
CA PHE A 250 21.01 3.41 -4.23
C PHE A 250 20.77 3.65 -5.73
N LYS A 251 21.16 2.71 -6.59
CA LYS A 251 21.02 2.84 -8.06
C LYS A 251 19.54 2.90 -8.46
N VAL A 252 18.71 2.01 -7.93
CA VAL A 252 17.25 1.99 -8.17
C VAL A 252 16.61 3.33 -7.78
N THR A 253 16.96 3.87 -6.61
CA THR A 253 16.46 5.17 -6.14
C THR A 253 16.84 6.31 -7.08
N ARG A 254 18.06 6.31 -7.63
CA ARG A 254 18.50 7.34 -8.59
C ARG A 254 17.67 7.35 -9.86
N VAL A 255 17.25 6.19 -10.35
CA VAL A 255 16.33 6.09 -11.50
C VAL A 255 14.97 6.71 -11.14
N GLY A 256 14.43 6.39 -9.98
CA GLY A 256 13.18 7.00 -9.50
C GLY A 256 13.28 8.52 -9.37
N GLN A 257 14.40 9.05 -8.89
CA GLN A 257 14.63 10.49 -8.77
C GLN A 257 14.64 11.18 -10.13
N LEU A 258 15.27 10.59 -11.14
CA LEU A 258 15.26 11.12 -12.50
C LEU A 258 13.83 11.27 -13.01
N VAL A 259 13.03 10.21 -12.92
CA VAL A 259 11.62 10.22 -13.36
C VAL A 259 10.80 11.25 -12.60
N ALA A 260 10.98 11.34 -11.27
CA ALA A 260 10.27 12.30 -10.44
C ALA A 260 10.57 13.75 -10.80
N GLN A 261 11.84 14.09 -11.04
CA GLN A 261 12.25 15.42 -11.45
C GLN A 261 11.68 15.80 -12.82
N VAL A 262 11.79 14.91 -13.80
CA VAL A 262 11.24 15.16 -15.14
C VAL A 262 9.73 15.29 -15.13
N ALA A 263 9.03 14.44 -14.37
CA ALA A 263 7.57 14.54 -14.21
C ALA A 263 7.16 15.87 -13.56
N SER A 264 7.86 16.29 -12.49
CA SER A 264 7.64 17.56 -11.81
C SER A 264 7.84 18.76 -12.74
N GLU A 265 8.91 18.79 -13.52
CA GLU A 265 9.21 19.86 -14.48
C GLU A 265 8.13 19.95 -15.58
N ARG A 266 7.76 18.82 -16.19
CA ARG A 266 6.78 18.79 -17.30
C ARG A 266 5.35 19.14 -16.84
N LEU A 267 4.98 18.71 -15.64
CA LEU A 267 3.65 19.00 -15.08
C LEU A 267 3.58 20.37 -14.40
N GLY A 268 4.72 21.00 -14.09
CA GLY A 268 4.77 22.24 -13.32
C GLY A 268 4.26 22.10 -11.90
N ILE A 269 4.40 20.90 -11.31
CA ILE A 269 3.94 20.54 -9.95
C ILE A 269 5.16 20.16 -9.11
N PRO A 270 5.29 20.67 -7.87
CA PRO A 270 6.44 20.36 -7.02
C PRO A 270 6.67 18.86 -6.84
N PHE A 271 7.93 18.46 -6.81
CA PHE A 271 8.34 17.12 -6.44
C PHE A 271 8.28 16.96 -4.92
N GLY A 272 7.62 15.90 -4.45
CA GLY A 272 7.49 15.51 -3.05
C GLY A 272 8.52 14.47 -2.66
N ILE A 273 8.18 13.18 -2.76
CA ILE A 273 9.04 12.10 -2.31
C ILE A 273 9.24 11.01 -3.36
N ILE A 274 10.31 10.21 -3.12
CA ILE A 274 10.53 8.91 -3.72
C ILE A 274 10.28 7.84 -2.66
N ASP A 275 9.43 6.91 -2.99
CA ASP A 275 9.23 5.70 -2.21
C ASP A 275 9.97 4.55 -2.89
N LEU A 276 11.05 4.07 -2.28
CA LEU A 276 11.74 2.87 -2.71
C LEU A 276 11.16 1.68 -1.95
N SER A 277 10.11 1.10 -2.50
CA SER A 277 9.50 -0.11 -1.98
C SER A 277 9.75 -1.28 -2.92
N LEU A 278 10.38 -2.33 -2.40
CA LEU A 278 10.48 -3.60 -3.12
C LEU A 278 9.09 -4.24 -3.12
N ALA A 279 8.27 -3.83 -4.07
CA ALA A 279 6.91 -4.30 -4.29
C ALA A 279 6.94 -5.31 -5.43
N PRO A 280 6.77 -6.62 -5.16
CA PRO A 280 6.86 -7.66 -6.17
C PRO A 280 5.72 -7.58 -7.18
N THR A 281 5.84 -8.32 -8.27
CA THR A 281 4.76 -8.61 -9.20
C THR A 281 4.60 -10.13 -9.34
N PRO A 282 3.47 -10.61 -9.90
CA PRO A 282 3.30 -12.03 -10.20
C PRO A 282 4.28 -12.58 -11.26
N SER A 283 5.13 -11.72 -11.82
CA SER A 283 6.13 -12.12 -12.82
C SER A 283 7.26 -12.91 -12.19
N VAL A 284 7.68 -13.99 -12.83
CA VAL A 284 8.82 -14.79 -12.41
C VAL A 284 10.08 -13.93 -12.31
N GLY A 285 10.80 -14.05 -11.19
CA GLY A 285 12.03 -13.30 -10.93
C GLY A 285 11.85 -11.94 -10.26
N ASP A 286 10.60 -11.47 -10.06
CA ASP A 286 10.28 -10.22 -9.38
C ASP A 286 9.62 -10.52 -8.01
N SER A 287 10.35 -11.15 -7.11
CA SER A 287 9.85 -11.71 -5.85
C SER A 287 10.72 -11.30 -4.66
N VAL A 288 10.10 -10.82 -3.60
CA VAL A 288 10.77 -10.57 -2.31
C VAL A 288 11.08 -11.89 -1.61
N ALA A 289 10.23 -12.90 -1.76
CA ALA A 289 10.51 -14.24 -1.23
C ALA A 289 11.80 -14.80 -1.81
N GLU A 290 12.00 -14.70 -3.13
CA GLU A 290 13.23 -15.16 -3.80
C GLU A 290 14.47 -14.39 -3.34
N ILE A 291 14.37 -13.09 -3.01
CA ILE A 291 15.48 -12.34 -2.40
C ILE A 291 15.88 -12.96 -1.06
N LEU A 292 14.91 -13.32 -0.21
CA LEU A 292 15.17 -13.91 1.10
C LEU A 292 15.76 -15.32 0.97
N GLU A 293 15.35 -16.07 -0.04
CA GLU A 293 15.91 -17.39 -0.36
C GLU A 293 17.34 -17.28 -0.89
N GLU A 294 17.67 -16.27 -1.71
CA GLU A 294 19.05 -15.98 -2.11
C GLU A 294 19.98 -15.64 -0.93
N MET A 295 19.44 -15.13 0.18
CA MET A 295 20.20 -14.93 1.42
C MET A 295 20.53 -16.24 2.16
N GLY A 296 20.09 -17.39 1.65
CA GLY A 296 20.41 -18.71 2.18
C GLY A 296 19.26 -19.39 2.93
N LEU A 297 18.01 -18.93 2.77
CA LEU A 297 16.84 -19.64 3.28
C LEU A 297 16.38 -20.69 2.26
N GLU A 298 16.06 -21.91 2.73
CA GLU A 298 15.48 -22.94 1.87
C GLU A 298 14.10 -22.54 1.33
N SER A 299 13.33 -21.85 2.16
CA SER A 299 12.03 -21.26 1.79
C SER A 299 11.73 -20.07 2.69
N VAL A 300 11.08 -19.06 2.12
CA VAL A 300 10.47 -18.02 2.93
C VAL A 300 9.45 -18.67 3.90
N GLY A 301 9.44 -18.20 5.16
CA GLY A 301 8.68 -18.84 6.24
C GLY A 301 9.54 -19.66 7.20
N ALA A 302 10.70 -20.20 6.75
CA ALA A 302 11.65 -20.89 7.60
C ALA A 302 12.18 -20.02 8.75
N PRO A 303 12.70 -20.62 9.85
CA PRO A 303 13.44 -19.88 10.86
C PRO A 303 14.57 -19.07 10.22
N GLY A 304 14.69 -17.77 10.59
CA GLY A 304 15.61 -16.83 9.95
C GLY A 304 14.93 -15.83 9.01
N THR A 305 13.76 -16.11 8.46
CA THR A 305 13.06 -15.23 7.51
C THR A 305 12.85 -13.82 8.05
N THR A 306 12.40 -13.67 9.30
CA THR A 306 12.19 -12.34 9.91
C THR A 306 13.52 -11.57 10.05
N ALA A 307 14.62 -12.25 10.36
CA ALA A 307 15.95 -11.64 10.45
C ALA A 307 16.47 -11.19 9.06
N ALA A 308 16.31 -12.04 8.05
CA ALA A 308 16.67 -11.72 6.67
C ALA A 308 15.85 -10.52 6.13
N LEU A 309 14.55 -10.49 6.40
CA LEU A 309 13.67 -9.38 6.02
C LEU A 309 14.03 -8.08 6.75
N ALA A 310 14.41 -8.14 8.02
CA ALA A 310 14.89 -6.99 8.77
C ALA A 310 16.16 -6.39 8.14
N LEU A 311 17.11 -7.24 7.79
CA LEU A 311 18.33 -6.84 7.06
C LEU A 311 17.95 -6.19 5.73
N LEU A 312 17.13 -6.85 4.92
CA LEU A 312 16.71 -6.36 3.61
C LEU A 312 16.09 -4.95 3.72
N THR A 313 15.09 -4.79 4.57
CA THR A 313 14.37 -3.51 4.75
C THR A 313 15.31 -2.39 5.21
N ASP A 314 16.22 -2.68 6.16
CA ASP A 314 17.18 -1.69 6.66
C ASP A 314 18.19 -1.26 5.58
N GLN A 315 18.74 -2.21 4.81
CA GLN A 315 19.71 -1.88 3.76
C GLN A 315 19.08 -1.15 2.58
N VAL A 316 17.85 -1.49 2.21
CA VAL A 316 17.06 -0.77 1.20
C VAL A 316 16.86 0.69 1.62
N LYS A 317 16.41 0.94 2.85
CA LYS A 317 16.27 2.31 3.40
C LYS A 317 17.59 3.07 3.40
N LYS A 318 18.69 2.45 3.82
CA LYS A 318 20.02 3.08 3.81
C LYS A 318 20.45 3.46 2.39
N GLY A 319 20.26 2.59 1.42
CA GLY A 319 20.56 2.87 0.01
C GLY A 319 19.74 4.03 -0.53
N GLY A 320 18.44 4.06 -0.25
CA GLY A 320 17.53 5.13 -0.61
C GLY A 320 17.97 6.49 -0.07
N VAL A 321 18.17 6.60 1.25
CA VAL A 321 18.58 7.85 1.90
C VAL A 321 19.94 8.36 1.40
N MET A 322 20.84 7.46 1.02
CA MET A 322 22.12 7.86 0.41
C MET A 322 21.96 8.40 -1.03
N ALA A 323 20.91 7.99 -1.73
CA ALA A 323 20.67 8.37 -3.13
C ALA A 323 19.89 9.68 -3.27
N SER A 324 18.99 9.98 -2.35
CA SER A 324 18.08 11.12 -2.41
C SER A 324 17.75 11.67 -1.02
N LEU A 325 17.60 12.99 -0.93
CA LEU A 325 17.07 13.67 0.26
C LEU A 325 15.53 13.61 0.35
N PHE A 326 14.88 13.12 -0.70
CA PHE A 326 13.43 13.10 -0.85
C PHE A 326 12.84 11.69 -0.65
N VAL A 327 13.50 10.84 0.14
CA VAL A 327 12.97 9.51 0.45
C VAL A 327 11.86 9.62 1.50
N GLY A 328 10.73 9.00 1.21
CA GLY A 328 9.54 9.04 2.09
C GLY A 328 8.64 7.82 1.88
N GLY A 329 7.36 7.97 2.19
CA GLY A 329 6.36 6.95 2.01
C GLY A 329 6.60 5.71 2.89
N LEU A 330 6.53 4.54 2.28
CA LEU A 330 6.64 3.25 2.96
C LEU A 330 8.01 2.57 2.82
N SER A 331 8.89 3.08 2.01
CA SER A 331 10.22 2.54 1.65
C SER A 331 10.69 1.29 2.42
N GLY A 332 11.12 0.25 1.71
CA GLY A 332 11.57 -1.03 2.27
C GLY A 332 11.06 -2.23 1.49
N ALA A 333 10.85 -3.36 2.14
CA ALA A 333 10.35 -4.57 1.48
C ALA A 333 8.86 -4.81 1.79
N PHE A 334 8.05 -4.99 0.74
CA PHE A 334 6.65 -5.41 0.81
C PHE A 334 6.58 -6.94 0.82
N ILE A 335 5.53 -7.47 1.43
CA ILE A 335 5.27 -8.92 1.50
C ILE A 335 3.82 -9.26 1.10
N PRO A 336 3.30 -8.74 -0.03
CA PRO A 336 1.96 -9.11 -0.49
C PRO A 336 1.95 -10.56 -0.96
N VAL A 337 0.99 -11.36 -0.49
CA VAL A 337 0.98 -12.79 -0.84
C VAL A 337 0.54 -13.00 -2.29
N SER A 338 -0.50 -12.33 -2.77
CA SER A 338 -1.02 -12.59 -4.12
C SER A 338 -0.16 -12.00 -5.25
N GLU A 339 0.69 -11.05 -4.94
CA GLU A 339 1.52 -10.33 -5.92
C GLU A 339 2.95 -10.88 -5.99
N ASP A 340 3.29 -11.92 -5.21
CA ASP A 340 4.63 -12.51 -5.10
C ASP A 340 4.57 -14.03 -5.27
N GLN A 341 5.07 -14.53 -6.41
CA GLN A 341 5.01 -15.96 -6.71
C GLN A 341 5.73 -16.83 -5.66
N GLY A 342 6.85 -16.37 -5.13
CA GLY A 342 7.56 -17.10 -4.07
C GLY A 342 6.78 -17.15 -2.74
N MET A 343 6.05 -16.09 -2.39
CA MET A 343 5.16 -16.10 -1.22
C MET A 343 3.99 -17.07 -1.43
N ILE A 344 3.37 -17.05 -2.62
CA ILE A 344 2.30 -18.00 -3.01
C ILE A 344 2.77 -19.44 -2.83
N ASP A 345 3.91 -19.76 -3.42
CA ASP A 345 4.48 -21.12 -3.39
C ASP A 345 4.82 -21.57 -1.96
N ALA A 346 5.32 -20.66 -1.14
CA ALA A 346 5.64 -20.94 0.26
C ALA A 346 4.37 -21.20 1.10
N VAL A 347 3.28 -20.48 0.84
CA VAL A 347 1.97 -20.76 1.47
C VAL A 347 1.46 -22.13 1.03
N ILE A 348 1.47 -22.45 -0.26
CA ILE A 348 1.01 -23.74 -0.79
C ILE A 348 1.83 -24.91 -0.19
N ARG A 349 3.13 -24.73 -0.03
CA ARG A 349 4.01 -25.73 0.59
C ARG A 349 3.84 -25.84 2.12
N GLY A 350 3.09 -24.93 2.74
CA GLY A 350 2.92 -24.85 4.19
C GLY A 350 4.14 -24.30 4.95
N ALA A 351 5.09 -23.70 4.27
CA ALA A 351 6.26 -23.07 4.88
C ALA A 351 5.92 -21.66 5.44
N LEU A 352 4.98 -20.97 4.83
CA LEU A 352 4.54 -19.63 5.22
C LEU A 352 3.09 -19.65 5.71
N THR A 353 2.88 -19.32 6.97
CA THR A 353 1.55 -19.22 7.61
C THR A 353 1.19 -17.77 7.90
N LEU A 354 -0.09 -17.51 8.24
CA LEU A 354 -0.56 -16.17 8.60
C LEU A 354 0.19 -15.63 9.83
N GLU A 355 0.39 -16.46 10.84
CA GLU A 355 1.11 -16.07 12.06
C GLU A 355 2.60 -15.78 11.77
N LYS A 356 3.19 -16.46 10.78
CA LYS A 356 4.55 -16.16 10.35
C LYS A 356 4.59 -14.83 9.58
N LEU A 357 3.60 -14.54 8.75
CA LEU A 357 3.46 -13.25 8.09
C LEU A 357 3.30 -12.13 9.11
N GLU A 358 2.45 -12.27 10.13
CA GLU A 358 2.33 -11.32 11.23
C GLU A 358 3.69 -11.06 11.92
N ALA A 359 4.47 -12.10 12.21
CA ALA A 359 5.81 -11.92 12.76
C ALA A 359 6.75 -11.15 11.80
N MET A 360 6.64 -11.36 10.50
CA MET A 360 7.41 -10.65 9.48
C MET A 360 7.00 -9.18 9.38
N THR A 361 5.75 -8.83 9.67
CA THR A 361 5.28 -7.44 9.62
C THR A 361 5.92 -6.55 10.68
N CYS A 362 6.54 -7.10 11.71
CA CYS A 362 7.36 -6.34 12.66
C CYS A 362 8.51 -5.60 11.97
N VAL A 363 9.01 -6.11 10.84
CA VAL A 363 10.24 -5.64 10.18
C VAL A 363 10.07 -5.32 8.68
N CYS A 364 8.95 -5.67 8.05
CA CYS A 364 8.63 -5.26 6.69
C CYS A 364 8.29 -3.76 6.63
N SER A 365 8.07 -3.23 5.45
CA SER A 365 7.73 -1.81 5.29
C SER A 365 6.24 -1.51 5.45
N VAL A 366 5.37 -2.48 5.30
CA VAL A 366 3.91 -2.26 5.29
C VAL A 366 3.19 -3.04 6.38
N GLY A 367 2.87 -4.32 6.17
CA GLY A 367 2.01 -5.12 7.04
C GLY A 367 1.50 -6.36 6.30
N LEU A 368 0.37 -6.89 6.75
CA LEU A 368 -0.34 -7.97 6.05
C LEU A 368 -0.98 -7.41 4.78
N ASP A 369 -0.53 -7.89 3.64
CA ASP A 369 -0.95 -7.35 2.37
C ASP A 369 -1.43 -8.45 1.41
N MET A 370 -2.60 -8.23 0.78
CA MET A 370 -3.23 -9.13 -0.18
C MET A 370 -3.37 -10.56 0.33
N ILE A 371 -3.90 -10.69 1.54
CA ILE A 371 -4.09 -11.99 2.21
C ILE A 371 -5.51 -12.50 1.94
N ALA A 372 -5.62 -13.56 1.15
CA ALA A 372 -6.89 -14.25 0.92
C ALA A 372 -7.19 -15.23 2.06
N ILE A 373 -8.39 -15.13 2.64
CA ILE A 373 -8.85 -15.96 3.76
C ILE A 373 -10.23 -16.55 3.44
N PRO A 374 -10.68 -17.60 4.16
CA PRO A 374 -12.00 -18.17 3.94
C PRO A 374 -13.12 -17.14 4.06
N GLY A 375 -14.05 -17.15 3.12
CA GLY A 375 -15.23 -16.28 3.15
C GLY A 375 -16.10 -16.46 4.38
N SER A 376 -16.01 -17.60 5.07
CA SER A 376 -16.70 -17.91 6.32
C SER A 376 -16.09 -17.24 7.56
N THR A 377 -14.87 -16.66 7.46
CA THR A 377 -14.17 -16.02 8.59
C THR A 377 -15.04 -14.95 9.23
N SER A 378 -15.16 -14.98 10.56
CA SER A 378 -16.01 -14.04 11.30
C SER A 378 -15.46 -12.62 11.31
N ALA A 379 -16.35 -11.62 11.39
CA ALA A 379 -15.94 -10.22 11.51
C ALA A 379 -15.06 -9.98 12.75
N SER A 380 -15.33 -10.67 13.87
CA SER A 380 -14.52 -10.56 15.08
C SER A 380 -13.10 -11.12 14.89
N THR A 381 -12.94 -12.20 14.13
CA THR A 381 -11.61 -12.75 13.81
C THR A 381 -10.81 -11.77 12.92
N ILE A 382 -11.46 -11.20 11.90
CA ILE A 382 -10.86 -10.15 11.06
C ILE A 382 -10.44 -8.95 11.93
N SER A 383 -11.32 -8.51 12.85
CA SER A 383 -10.97 -7.45 13.82
C SER A 383 -9.78 -7.82 14.70
N GLY A 384 -9.66 -9.10 15.09
CA GLY A 384 -8.50 -9.58 15.86
C GLY A 384 -7.19 -9.41 15.12
N ILE A 385 -7.13 -9.84 13.87
CA ILE A 385 -5.96 -9.68 13.00
C ILE A 385 -5.63 -8.19 12.79
N ILE A 386 -6.64 -7.34 12.59
CA ILE A 386 -6.45 -5.88 12.50
C ILE A 386 -5.86 -5.32 13.80
N ALA A 387 -6.31 -5.79 14.97
CA ALA A 387 -5.82 -5.35 16.27
C ALA A 387 -4.34 -5.74 16.48
N ASP A 388 -3.96 -6.96 16.09
CA ASP A 388 -2.59 -7.46 16.22
C ASP A 388 -1.62 -6.66 15.34
N GLU A 389 -1.98 -6.42 14.08
CA GLU A 389 -1.19 -5.59 13.18
C GLU A 389 -1.08 -4.13 13.66
N ALA A 390 -2.17 -3.57 14.18
CA ALA A 390 -2.13 -2.24 14.77
C ALA A 390 -1.22 -2.18 16.01
N ALA A 391 -1.20 -3.23 16.83
CA ALA A 391 -0.32 -3.32 17.98
C ALA A 391 1.15 -3.41 17.57
N ILE A 392 1.46 -4.21 16.53
CA ILE A 392 2.80 -4.29 15.93
C ILE A 392 3.26 -2.90 15.46
N GLY A 393 2.41 -2.20 14.70
CA GLY A 393 2.72 -0.86 14.19
C GLY A 393 2.92 0.15 15.31
N MET A 394 2.02 0.16 16.28
CA MET A 394 2.05 1.08 17.41
C MET A 394 3.32 0.93 18.26
N ILE A 395 3.68 -0.31 18.60
CA ILE A 395 4.85 -0.61 19.46
C ILE A 395 6.17 -0.36 18.73
N ASN A 396 6.25 -0.76 17.46
CA ASN A 396 7.48 -0.62 16.67
C ASN A 396 7.64 0.76 16.01
N GLN A 397 6.72 1.70 16.21
CA GLN A 397 6.74 3.04 15.61
C GLN A 397 6.85 3.00 14.08
N LYS A 398 6.19 2.05 13.46
CA LYS A 398 6.17 1.86 12.01
C LYS A 398 4.75 1.84 11.48
N THR A 399 4.59 2.12 10.21
CA THR A 399 3.31 1.88 9.53
C THR A 399 3.03 0.38 9.47
N THR A 400 1.82 0.00 9.85
CA THR A 400 1.26 -1.30 9.50
C THR A 400 -0.06 -1.11 8.76
N ALA A 401 -0.30 -2.00 7.81
CA ALA A 401 -1.50 -2.04 6.99
C ALA A 401 -2.07 -3.45 7.00
N VAL A 402 -3.38 -3.53 6.88
CA VAL A 402 -4.10 -4.80 6.74
C VAL A 402 -4.98 -4.74 5.50
N ARG A 403 -4.70 -5.62 4.54
CA ARG A 403 -5.49 -5.83 3.33
C ARG A 403 -5.88 -7.31 3.27
N LEU A 404 -6.96 -7.65 4.01
CA LEU A 404 -7.53 -8.99 4.08
C LEU A 404 -8.69 -9.12 3.09
N ILE A 405 -8.73 -10.26 2.41
CA ILE A 405 -9.77 -10.55 1.41
C ILE A 405 -10.49 -11.84 1.81
N PRO A 406 -11.60 -11.74 2.56
CA PRO A 406 -12.48 -12.89 2.80
C PRO A 406 -13.18 -13.26 1.50
N VAL A 407 -12.76 -14.35 0.85
CA VAL A 407 -13.28 -14.73 -0.48
C VAL A 407 -14.55 -15.54 -0.31
N ILE A 408 -15.70 -14.92 -0.59
CA ILE A 408 -17.00 -15.56 -0.39
C ILE A 408 -17.12 -16.80 -1.27
N GLY A 409 -17.52 -17.91 -0.65
CA GLY A 409 -17.69 -19.22 -1.31
C GLY A 409 -16.41 -20.03 -1.49
N LYS A 410 -15.27 -19.56 -1.00
CA LYS A 410 -13.98 -20.29 -1.03
C LYS A 410 -13.51 -20.63 0.38
N ASP A 411 -12.72 -21.71 0.48
CA ASP A 411 -12.18 -22.23 1.74
C ASP A 411 -10.70 -22.57 1.60
N VAL A 412 -10.07 -22.96 2.71
CA VAL A 412 -8.63 -23.30 2.78
C VAL A 412 -8.27 -24.35 1.71
N GLY A 413 -7.23 -24.06 0.95
CA GLY A 413 -6.74 -24.89 -0.15
C GLY A 413 -7.29 -24.50 -1.53
N ASP A 414 -8.31 -23.65 -1.61
CA ASP A 414 -8.75 -23.06 -2.87
C ASP A 414 -7.79 -21.97 -3.33
N MET A 415 -7.84 -21.68 -4.64
CA MET A 415 -7.14 -20.54 -5.24
C MET A 415 -8.14 -19.46 -5.65
N VAL A 416 -7.71 -18.20 -5.54
CA VAL A 416 -8.47 -17.05 -6.05
C VAL A 416 -7.63 -16.26 -7.03
N GLU A 417 -8.25 -15.83 -8.13
CA GLU A 417 -7.64 -14.97 -9.16
C GLU A 417 -8.18 -13.55 -9.00
N PHE A 418 -7.28 -12.58 -8.88
CA PHE A 418 -7.61 -11.14 -8.82
C PHE A 418 -7.30 -10.44 -10.14
N GLY A 419 -6.41 -11.01 -10.94
CA GLY A 419 -6.00 -10.51 -12.25
C GLY A 419 -5.00 -9.36 -12.23
N GLY A 420 -4.33 -9.18 -13.37
CA GLY A 420 -3.37 -8.10 -13.57
C GLY A 420 -2.23 -8.12 -12.53
N LEU A 421 -1.90 -6.94 -11.99
CA LEU A 421 -0.86 -6.80 -10.97
C LEU A 421 -1.26 -7.34 -9.58
N LEU A 422 -2.55 -7.55 -9.33
CA LEU A 422 -3.03 -8.09 -8.07
C LEU A 422 -2.85 -9.61 -7.97
N GLY A 423 -2.58 -10.27 -9.10
CA GLY A 423 -2.20 -11.67 -9.19
C GLY A 423 -3.25 -12.66 -8.72
N HIS A 424 -2.81 -13.69 -8.00
CA HIS A 424 -3.65 -14.76 -7.48
C HIS A 424 -3.14 -15.21 -6.10
N ALA A 425 -4.01 -15.81 -5.29
CA ALA A 425 -3.62 -16.25 -3.95
C ALA A 425 -4.25 -17.58 -3.55
N PRO A 426 -3.54 -18.41 -2.78
CA PRO A 426 -4.15 -19.49 -2.03
C PRO A 426 -4.96 -18.92 -0.85
N ILE A 427 -6.11 -19.54 -0.56
CA ILE A 427 -6.88 -19.23 0.64
C ILE A 427 -6.14 -19.77 1.86
N GLN A 428 -5.68 -18.87 2.72
CA GLN A 428 -4.89 -19.20 3.91
C GLN A 428 -5.76 -19.60 5.09
N GLN A 429 -5.25 -20.53 5.88
CA GLN A 429 -5.89 -20.92 7.13
C GLN A 429 -5.83 -19.77 8.13
N VAL A 430 -6.95 -19.52 8.81
CA VAL A 430 -7.06 -18.59 9.93
C VAL A 430 -7.28 -19.37 11.23
N ASN A 431 -6.73 -18.87 12.34
CA ASN A 431 -6.93 -19.48 13.65
C ASN A 431 -8.41 -19.59 13.98
N LYS A 432 -8.86 -20.76 14.42
CA LYS A 432 -10.26 -21.07 14.67
C LYS A 432 -10.78 -20.62 16.04
N PHE A 433 -9.90 -20.22 16.96
CA PHE A 433 -10.31 -19.78 18.28
C PHE A 433 -10.87 -18.36 18.26
N SER A 434 -11.95 -18.15 19.01
CA SER A 434 -12.67 -16.88 19.03
C SER A 434 -11.95 -15.83 19.85
N CYS A 435 -11.86 -14.60 19.31
CA CYS A 435 -11.44 -13.40 20.02
C CYS A 435 -12.63 -12.43 20.26
N SER A 436 -13.88 -12.88 20.08
CA SER A 436 -15.06 -12.00 20.11
C SER A 436 -15.20 -11.22 21.41
N ASP A 437 -14.93 -11.83 22.57
CA ASP A 437 -15.04 -11.14 23.86
C ASP A 437 -13.97 -10.04 24.01
N PHE A 438 -12.76 -10.26 23.47
CA PHE A 438 -11.71 -9.27 23.43
C PHE A 438 -12.10 -8.08 22.56
N ILE A 439 -12.57 -8.32 21.35
CA ILE A 439 -12.99 -7.27 20.41
C ILE A 439 -14.21 -6.51 20.93
N ASN A 440 -15.16 -7.21 21.57
CA ASN A 440 -16.37 -6.59 22.11
C ASN A 440 -16.13 -5.68 23.33
N ARG A 441 -14.94 -5.67 23.92
CA ARG A 441 -14.60 -4.69 24.97
C ARG A 441 -14.64 -3.27 24.44
N GLY A 442 -14.29 -3.05 23.17
CA GLY A 442 -14.28 -1.71 22.56
C GLY A 442 -13.32 -0.73 23.24
N GLY A 443 -13.59 0.55 23.10
CA GLY A 443 -12.80 1.63 23.70
C GLY A 443 -11.42 1.78 23.06
N ARG A 444 -10.36 1.91 23.86
CA ARG A 444 -9.02 2.18 23.34
C ARG A 444 -7.95 1.34 24.03
N ILE A 445 -7.00 0.80 23.24
CA ILE A 445 -5.69 0.40 23.75
C ILE A 445 -4.84 1.67 23.83
N PRO A 446 -4.31 2.05 25.02
CA PRO A 446 -3.59 3.31 25.19
C PRO A 446 -2.27 3.30 24.42
N ALA A 447 -1.77 4.50 24.12
CA ALA A 447 -0.44 4.69 23.54
C ALA A 447 0.64 4.09 24.44
N PRO A 448 1.69 3.46 23.88
CA PRO A 448 2.75 2.86 24.66
C PRO A 448 3.58 3.93 25.38
N ILE A 449 4.19 3.57 26.53
CA ILE A 449 4.90 4.53 27.39
C ILE A 449 6.02 5.30 26.64
N HIS A 450 6.67 4.70 25.68
CA HIS A 450 7.72 5.36 24.90
C HIS A 450 7.21 6.46 23.96
N SER A 451 5.90 6.54 23.72
CA SER A 451 5.30 7.65 22.95
C SER A 451 5.23 8.97 23.72
N PHE A 452 5.41 8.93 25.04
CA PHE A 452 5.44 10.12 25.91
C PHE A 452 6.81 10.79 25.96
N ARG A 453 7.73 10.46 25.09
CA ARG A 453 8.98 11.20 24.92
C ARG A 453 8.68 12.52 24.23
N ASN A 454 8.92 13.58 24.96
CA ASN A 454 8.85 14.94 24.43
C ASN A 454 10.16 15.30 23.74
#